data_a72710c4e584af6939db30acd332794a
#
_entry.id   a72710c4e584af6939db30acd332794a
#
_cell.length_a   1.000
_cell.length_b   1.000
_cell.length_c   1.000
_cell.angle_alpha   90.00
_cell.angle_beta   90.00
_cell.angle_gamma   90.00
#
_symmetry.space_group_name_H-M   'P 1'
#
loop_
_entity.id
_entity.type
_entity.pdbx_description
1 polymer ?
#
loop_
_entity_poly.entity_id
_entity_poly.type
_entity_poly.pdbx_seq_one_letter_code
_entity_poly.pdbx_strand_id
1 'polypeptide(L)'
;IAEPTYSSIPNKLTQGLPIQYWFNRQSGETNPTTVTLGTGITATDTTITVSNVSGLAAAGFIKIGSETISYPNVDVTNNQLLNCARGQNYTTAAAHLTGAAISVQNLPCVNLWPTPNAPGDQYTLVYWRLRRMQDAGNGVNTQDIPFRLLPCLVAGLAFYLAIKLEGVPADRIQMLKMHYEEQWTLASSEDRETAP
;
A
#
# COMPACT_ATOMS: atom_id res chain seq x y z
N ILE A 1 -15.34 10.90 -3.05
CA ILE A 1 -15.31 12.37 -3.28
C ILE A 1 -13.92 12.79 -3.73
N ALA A 2 -13.82 13.97 -4.36
CA ALA A 2 -12.54 14.56 -4.75
C ALA A 2 -11.85 15.22 -3.54
N GLU A 3 -10.53 15.42 -3.63
CA GLU A 3 -9.74 16.08 -2.59
C GLU A 3 -10.29 17.45 -2.16
N PRO A 4 -10.66 18.37 -3.08
CA PRO A 4 -11.20 19.67 -2.68
C PRO A 4 -12.50 19.56 -1.88
N THR A 5 -13.36 18.60 -2.24
CA THR A 5 -14.61 18.34 -1.51
C THR A 5 -14.32 17.78 -0.11
N TYR A 6 -13.36 16.86 0.02
CA TYR A 6 -12.95 16.35 1.33
C TYR A 6 -12.31 17.44 2.18
N SER A 7 -11.47 18.27 1.57
CA SER A 7 -10.78 19.38 2.26
C SER A 7 -11.74 20.44 2.78
N SER A 8 -12.87 20.69 2.08
CA SER A 8 -13.88 21.66 2.47
C SER A 8 -14.78 21.23 3.63
N ILE A 9 -14.71 19.96 4.07
CA ILE A 9 -15.47 19.47 5.22
C ILE A 9 -15.00 20.19 6.50
N PRO A 10 -15.86 20.97 7.18
CA PRO A 10 -15.43 21.81 8.31
C PRO A 10 -15.00 20.98 9.52
N ASN A 11 -15.71 19.87 9.78
CA ASN A 11 -15.43 18.99 10.92
C ASN A 11 -15.16 17.56 10.43
N LYS A 12 -13.87 17.25 10.28
CA LYS A 12 -13.41 15.90 9.86
C LYS A 12 -13.46 14.87 11.00
N LEU A 13 -13.64 15.32 12.25
CA LEU A 13 -13.71 14.45 13.44
C LEU A 13 -15.15 14.05 13.79
N THR A 14 -16.15 14.47 13.01
CA THR A 14 -17.52 13.99 13.18
C THR A 14 -17.54 12.47 13.12
N GLN A 15 -18.08 11.86 14.16
CA GLN A 15 -18.18 10.41 14.25
C GLN A 15 -19.53 9.91 13.73
N GLY A 16 -19.54 8.74 13.11
CA GLY A 16 -20.75 8.11 12.60
C GLY A 16 -20.47 7.04 11.57
N LEU A 17 -21.54 6.57 10.91
CA LEU A 17 -21.41 5.65 9.79
C LEU A 17 -20.75 6.36 8.60
N PRO A 18 -19.61 5.86 8.09
CA PRO A 18 -18.96 6.45 6.91
C PRO A 18 -19.86 6.40 5.68
N ILE A 19 -20.08 7.54 5.04
CA ILE A 19 -20.90 7.68 3.81
C ILE A 19 -20.11 8.22 2.64
N GLN A 20 -18.94 8.76 2.90
CA GLN A 20 -18.05 9.32 1.88
C GLN A 20 -16.62 8.84 2.12
N TYR A 21 -15.88 8.69 1.03
CA TYR A 21 -14.44 8.40 1.12
C TYR A 21 -13.65 9.21 0.10
N TRP A 22 -12.40 9.47 0.45
CA TRP A 22 -11.38 10.01 -0.44
C TRP A 22 -10.15 9.13 -0.41
N PHE A 23 -9.70 8.71 -1.59
CA PHE A 23 -8.49 7.93 -1.74
C PHE A 23 -7.31 8.86 -1.99
N ASN A 24 -6.46 9.02 -0.97
CA ASN A 24 -5.24 9.80 -1.07
C ASN A 24 -4.12 8.94 -1.66
N ARG A 25 -3.74 9.26 -2.89
CA ARG A 25 -2.67 8.57 -3.62
C ARG A 25 -1.34 9.24 -3.30
N GLN A 26 -0.68 8.78 -2.25
CA GLN A 26 0.66 9.24 -1.89
C GLN A 26 1.74 8.46 -2.66
N SER A 27 2.97 9.01 -2.69
CA SER A 27 4.10 8.43 -3.42
C SER A 27 4.66 7.14 -2.81
N GLY A 28 4.37 6.85 -1.54
CA GLY A 28 5.01 5.80 -0.77
C GLY A 28 6.40 6.20 -0.23
N GLU A 29 6.82 7.43 -0.48
CA GLU A 29 8.13 7.95 -0.10
C GLU A 29 8.27 8.12 1.41
N THR A 30 9.48 7.90 1.92
CA THR A 30 9.83 8.14 3.33
C THR A 30 10.71 9.38 3.41
N ASN A 31 10.21 10.43 4.08
CA ASN A 31 10.91 11.69 4.22
C ASN A 31 11.46 11.83 5.66
N PRO A 32 12.76 12.06 5.82
CA PRO A 32 13.35 12.29 7.12
C PRO A 32 12.80 13.60 7.73
N THR A 33 12.65 13.61 9.04
CA THR A 33 12.25 14.79 9.79
C THR A 33 13.31 15.14 10.85
N THR A 34 13.18 16.29 11.47
CA THR A 34 13.95 16.66 12.67
C THR A 34 13.30 16.17 13.96
N VAL A 35 12.13 15.52 13.85
CA VAL A 35 11.37 15.01 14.97
C VAL A 35 12.03 13.70 15.48
N THR A 36 12.13 13.59 16.79
CA THR A 36 12.60 12.39 17.45
C THR A 36 11.62 11.90 18.48
N LEU A 37 11.75 10.66 18.90
CA LEU A 37 10.93 10.08 19.95
C LEU A 37 11.25 10.75 21.29
N GLY A 38 10.26 11.37 21.93
CA GLY A 38 10.42 12.10 23.19
C GLY A 38 10.62 11.20 24.39
N THR A 39 9.94 10.06 24.42
CA THR A 39 10.07 9.00 25.43
C THR A 39 10.12 7.66 24.77
N GLY A 40 10.86 6.71 25.36
CA GLY A 40 10.89 5.33 24.85
C GLY A 40 9.48 4.71 24.84
N ILE A 41 9.21 3.86 23.86
CA ILE A 41 7.93 3.17 23.68
C ILE A 41 8.15 1.67 23.62
N THR A 42 7.14 0.93 24.09
CA THR A 42 7.01 -0.52 23.94
C THR A 42 6.31 -0.86 22.61
N ALA A 43 6.24 -2.14 22.27
CA ALA A 43 5.54 -2.58 21.07
C ALA A 43 4.00 -2.38 21.11
N THR A 44 3.43 -2.13 22.30
CA THR A 44 1.97 -2.05 22.52
C THR A 44 1.46 -0.63 22.78
N ASP A 45 2.36 0.36 22.93
CA ASP A 45 1.94 1.73 23.20
C ASP A 45 1.21 2.34 22.02
N THR A 46 0.05 2.93 22.31
CA THR A 46 -0.82 3.60 21.33
C THR A 46 -0.75 5.12 21.41
N THR A 47 -0.10 5.66 22.42
CA THR A 47 0.23 7.09 22.56
C THR A 47 1.73 7.27 22.50
N ILE A 48 2.20 8.11 21.58
CA ILE A 48 3.63 8.29 21.30
C ILE A 48 3.99 9.75 21.53
N THR A 49 4.83 10.00 22.53
CA THR A 49 5.37 11.35 22.78
C THR A 49 6.56 11.60 21.88
N VAL A 50 6.54 12.72 21.16
CA VAL A 50 7.59 13.15 20.24
C VAL A 50 8.23 14.45 20.71
N SER A 51 9.42 14.77 20.21
CA SER A 51 10.14 16.01 20.58
C SER A 51 9.36 17.27 20.24
N ASN A 52 8.64 17.26 19.13
CA ASN A 52 7.66 18.26 18.72
C ASN A 52 6.76 17.67 17.62
N VAL A 53 5.59 18.24 17.42
CA VAL A 53 4.65 17.85 16.35
C VAL A 53 4.67 18.81 15.18
N SER A 54 5.51 19.85 15.22
CA SER A 54 5.66 20.79 14.12
C SER A 54 6.19 20.10 12.87
N GLY A 55 5.50 20.25 11.77
CA GLY A 55 5.83 19.57 10.52
C GLY A 55 5.23 18.17 10.36
N LEU A 56 4.53 17.65 11.37
CA LEU A 56 3.71 16.45 11.21
C LEU A 56 2.28 16.83 10.79
N ALA A 57 1.69 16.05 9.91
CA ALA A 57 0.29 16.21 9.55
C ALA A 57 -0.63 15.86 10.74
N ALA A 58 -1.89 16.32 10.73
CA ALA A 58 -2.87 15.99 11.77
C ALA A 58 -3.16 14.49 11.88
N ALA A 59 -2.93 13.74 10.81
CA ALA A 59 -2.99 12.29 10.76
C ALA A 59 -2.03 11.79 9.68
N GLY A 60 -1.48 10.59 9.82
CA GLY A 60 -0.54 10.06 8.82
C GLY A 60 0.19 8.81 9.27
N PHE A 61 1.33 8.60 8.64
CA PHE A 61 2.23 7.49 8.95
C PHE A 61 3.62 8.01 9.27
N ILE A 62 4.20 7.46 10.31
CA ILE A 62 5.60 7.67 10.67
C ILE A 62 6.36 6.34 10.59
N LYS A 63 7.66 6.44 10.40
CA LYS A 63 8.58 5.31 10.45
C LYS A 63 9.64 5.56 11.51
N ILE A 64 9.83 4.56 12.39
CA ILE A 64 10.87 4.54 13.42
C ILE A 64 11.68 3.26 13.21
N GLY A 65 12.94 3.38 12.81
CA GLY A 65 13.72 2.22 12.39
C GLY A 65 13.08 1.48 11.22
N SER A 66 12.70 0.22 11.41
CA SER A 66 12.00 -0.60 10.41
C SER A 66 10.48 -0.59 10.57
N GLU A 67 9.93 -0.05 11.67
CA GLU A 67 8.52 -0.07 11.95
C GLU A 67 7.78 1.12 11.33
N THR A 68 6.62 0.86 10.70
CA THR A 68 5.65 1.86 10.27
C THR A 68 4.51 1.93 11.27
N ILE A 69 4.17 3.12 11.70
CA ILE A 69 3.13 3.41 12.69
C ILE A 69 2.14 4.41 12.09
N SER A 70 0.85 4.13 12.13
CA SER A 70 -0.17 5.11 11.76
C SER A 70 -0.66 5.87 12.99
N TYR A 71 -0.98 7.14 12.81
CA TYR A 71 -1.60 7.97 13.84
C TYR A 71 -2.76 8.76 13.23
N PRO A 72 -3.97 8.68 13.80
CA PRO A 72 -5.13 9.40 13.33
C PRO A 72 -5.25 10.81 13.91
N ASN A 73 -4.57 11.11 15.03
CA ASN A 73 -4.69 12.39 15.74
C ASN A 73 -3.36 12.83 16.33
N VAL A 74 -3.20 14.14 16.46
CA VAL A 74 -2.06 14.80 17.07
C VAL A 74 -2.54 15.69 18.22
N ASP A 75 -1.95 15.54 19.40
CA ASP A 75 -2.08 16.48 20.50
C ASP A 75 -0.91 17.47 20.45
N VAL A 76 -1.22 18.69 20.01
CA VAL A 76 -0.24 19.77 19.87
C VAL A 76 0.25 20.27 21.22
N THR A 77 -0.60 20.21 22.25
CA THR A 77 -0.28 20.72 23.58
C THR A 77 0.76 19.86 24.30
N ASN A 78 0.62 18.53 24.17
CA ASN A 78 1.49 17.57 24.83
C ASN A 78 2.55 16.97 23.91
N ASN A 79 2.63 17.40 22.64
CA ASN A 79 3.49 16.81 21.62
C ASN A 79 3.32 15.29 21.50
N GLN A 80 2.07 14.84 21.35
CA GLN A 80 1.75 13.42 21.29
C GLN A 80 1.01 13.04 20.01
N LEU A 81 1.32 11.85 19.51
CA LEU A 81 0.53 11.15 18.51
C LEU A 81 -0.40 10.20 19.27
N LEU A 82 -1.70 10.29 18.99
CA LEU A 82 -2.74 9.58 19.72
C LEU A 82 -3.36 8.47 18.90
N ASN A 83 -3.81 7.41 19.59
CA ASN A 83 -4.48 6.24 18.98
C ASN A 83 -3.65 5.60 17.87
N CYS A 84 -2.34 5.53 18.07
CA CYS A 84 -1.41 4.96 17.11
C CYS A 84 -1.68 3.47 16.90
N ALA A 85 -1.74 3.05 15.63
CA ALA A 85 -1.72 1.63 15.27
C ALA A 85 -0.30 1.24 14.88
N ARG A 86 0.22 0.23 15.57
CA ARG A 86 1.60 -0.25 15.47
C ARG A 86 1.78 -1.27 14.35
N GLY A 87 3.00 -1.43 13.87
CA GLY A 87 3.35 -2.50 12.91
C GLY A 87 2.59 -2.44 11.58
N GLN A 88 2.29 -1.25 11.06
CA GLN A 88 1.55 -1.08 9.83
C GLN A 88 2.39 -1.41 8.58
N ASN A 89 1.74 -1.56 7.44
CA ASN A 89 2.39 -1.79 6.15
C ASN A 89 3.36 -2.98 6.16
N TYR A 90 2.90 -4.13 6.69
CA TYR A 90 3.68 -5.38 6.79
C TYR A 90 4.96 -5.27 7.62
N THR A 91 5.03 -4.30 8.53
CA THR A 91 6.11 -4.19 9.51
C THR A 91 5.69 -4.80 10.85
N THR A 92 6.66 -5.07 11.72
CA THR A 92 6.39 -5.62 13.05
C THR A 92 6.55 -4.53 14.11
N ALA A 93 5.61 -4.45 15.04
CA ALA A 93 5.71 -3.55 16.18
C ALA A 93 6.90 -3.91 17.05
N ALA A 94 7.70 -2.91 17.42
CA ALA A 94 8.92 -3.07 18.21
C ALA A 94 9.04 -2.00 19.30
N ALA A 95 9.85 -2.24 20.30
CA ALA A 95 10.22 -1.21 21.26
C ALA A 95 11.25 -0.24 20.63
N HIS A 96 11.10 1.04 20.90
CA HIS A 96 12.02 2.07 20.44
C HIS A 96 12.50 2.93 21.62
N LEU A 97 13.76 3.32 21.58
CA LEU A 97 14.36 4.13 22.63
C LEU A 97 14.06 5.63 22.43
N THR A 98 14.09 6.38 23.53
CA THR A 98 14.05 7.84 23.50
C THR A 98 15.14 8.38 22.56
N GLY A 99 14.80 9.40 21.78
CA GLY A 99 15.70 10.02 20.81
C GLY A 99 15.75 9.30 19.44
N ALA A 100 15.05 8.18 19.25
CA ALA A 100 14.98 7.52 17.96
C ALA A 100 14.44 8.48 16.88
N ALA A 101 15.09 8.50 15.72
CA ALA A 101 14.71 9.36 14.60
C ALA A 101 13.35 8.94 14.00
N ILE A 102 12.52 9.92 13.72
CA ILE A 102 11.20 9.74 13.10
C ILE A 102 11.25 10.27 11.66
N SER A 103 10.77 9.47 10.73
CA SER A 103 10.54 9.88 9.35
C SER A 103 9.04 9.85 9.05
N VAL A 104 8.56 10.78 8.24
CA VAL A 104 7.18 10.75 7.72
C VAL A 104 7.14 9.80 6.52
N GLN A 105 6.15 8.92 6.49
CA GLN A 105 5.94 8.00 5.39
C GLN A 105 4.63 8.34 4.66
N ASN A 106 4.74 8.70 3.38
CA ASN A 106 3.62 9.09 2.54
C ASN A 106 2.95 7.87 1.91
N LEU A 107 2.22 7.10 2.71
CA LEU A 107 1.50 5.92 2.24
C LEU A 107 0.14 6.28 1.63
N PRO A 108 -0.29 5.59 0.56
CA PRO A 108 -1.65 5.69 0.08
C PRO A 108 -2.64 5.32 1.19
N CYS A 109 -3.65 6.14 1.39
CA CYS A 109 -4.67 5.91 2.42
C CYS A 109 -6.08 6.23 1.94
N VAL A 110 -7.06 5.60 2.58
CA VAL A 110 -8.48 5.89 2.38
C VAL A 110 -8.98 6.71 3.56
N ASN A 111 -9.34 7.95 3.30
CA ASN A 111 -9.95 8.82 4.30
C ASN A 111 -11.45 8.64 4.26
N LEU A 112 -12.06 8.35 5.40
CA LEU A 112 -13.49 8.13 5.55
C LEU A 112 -14.14 9.33 6.25
N TRP A 113 -15.35 9.68 5.83
CA TRP A 113 -16.15 10.68 6.53
C TRP A 113 -17.63 10.30 6.53
N PRO A 114 -18.34 10.41 7.69
CA PRO A 114 -17.82 10.59 9.05
C PRO A 114 -16.80 9.53 9.48
N THR A 115 -16.01 9.84 10.52
CA THR A 115 -15.07 8.87 11.09
C THR A 115 -15.86 7.78 11.85
N PRO A 116 -15.51 6.50 11.73
CA PRO A 116 -16.16 5.44 12.49
C PRO A 116 -16.20 5.75 13.98
N ASN A 117 -17.36 5.59 14.62
CA ASN A 117 -17.59 5.95 16.04
C ASN A 117 -17.32 4.83 17.03
N ALA A 118 -17.05 3.62 16.56
CA ALA A 118 -16.79 2.49 17.42
C ALA A 118 -15.31 2.10 17.39
N PRO A 119 -14.70 1.86 18.54
CA PRO A 119 -13.42 1.17 18.59
C PRO A 119 -13.63 -0.28 18.18
N GLY A 120 -12.84 -0.75 17.21
CA GLY A 120 -12.86 -2.14 16.78
C GLY A 120 -13.94 -2.47 15.75
N ASP A 121 -14.33 -3.68 15.70
CA ASP A 121 -14.84 -4.49 14.61
C ASP A 121 -16.29 -4.24 14.12
N GLN A 122 -16.88 -3.09 14.37
CA GLN A 122 -18.25 -2.81 13.94
C GLN A 122 -18.40 -2.40 12.48
N TYR A 123 -17.32 -2.00 11.83
CA TYR A 123 -17.33 -1.60 10.42
C TYR A 123 -16.31 -2.39 9.63
N THR A 124 -16.75 -2.98 8.53
CA THR A 124 -15.87 -3.63 7.56
C THR A 124 -15.89 -2.85 6.26
N LEU A 125 -14.72 -2.37 5.82
CA LEU A 125 -14.55 -1.77 4.52
C LEU A 125 -14.30 -2.87 3.48
N VAL A 126 -15.27 -3.08 2.59
CA VAL A 126 -15.12 -4.00 1.45
C VAL A 126 -14.82 -3.17 0.21
N TYR A 127 -13.75 -3.50 -0.49
CA TYR A 127 -13.37 -2.79 -1.72
C TYR A 127 -12.75 -3.75 -2.73
N TRP A 128 -12.92 -3.43 -4.02
CA TRP A 128 -12.24 -4.10 -5.13
C TRP A 128 -11.08 -3.24 -5.60
N ARG A 129 -9.96 -3.88 -5.84
CA ARG A 129 -8.77 -3.21 -6.37
C ARG A 129 -8.17 -3.99 -7.53
N LEU A 130 -7.66 -3.29 -8.51
CA LEU A 130 -6.71 -3.87 -9.45
C LEU A 130 -5.35 -3.94 -8.75
N ARG A 131 -4.85 -5.15 -8.56
CA ARG A 131 -3.55 -5.40 -7.96
C ARG A 131 -2.55 -5.71 -9.06
N ARG A 132 -1.38 -5.08 -9.02
CA ARG A 132 -0.26 -5.55 -9.85
C ARG A 132 0.08 -6.98 -9.47
N MET A 133 0.29 -7.84 -10.47
CA MET A 133 0.77 -9.19 -10.22
C MET A 133 2.11 -9.13 -9.49
N GLN A 134 2.29 -10.01 -8.52
CA GLN A 134 3.52 -10.08 -7.76
C GLN A 134 4.65 -10.62 -8.63
N ASP A 135 5.76 -9.90 -8.68
CA ASP A 135 6.95 -10.35 -9.39
C ASP A 135 7.54 -11.59 -8.70
N ALA A 136 8.08 -12.52 -9.49
CA ALA A 136 8.77 -13.70 -8.96
C ALA A 136 10.04 -13.34 -8.16
N GLY A 137 10.50 -12.09 -8.24
CA GLY A 137 11.71 -11.62 -7.56
C GLY A 137 12.92 -12.44 -7.97
N ASN A 138 13.68 -12.87 -6.97
CA ASN A 138 14.88 -13.71 -7.15
C ASN A 138 14.54 -15.22 -7.26
N GLY A 139 13.35 -15.59 -7.68
CA GLY A 139 12.92 -16.98 -7.81
C GLY A 139 12.43 -17.62 -6.51
N VAL A 140 12.28 -16.86 -5.45
CA VAL A 140 11.80 -17.33 -4.14
C VAL A 140 10.27 -17.22 -4.01
N ASN A 141 9.64 -16.32 -4.76
CA ASN A 141 8.21 -16.06 -4.69
C ASN A 141 7.46 -16.86 -5.76
N THR A 142 6.31 -17.41 -5.39
CA THR A 142 5.36 -17.98 -6.34
C THR A 142 4.68 -16.85 -7.09
N GLN A 143 4.64 -16.92 -8.42
CA GLN A 143 3.93 -15.93 -9.23
C GLN A 143 2.42 -16.04 -9.00
N ASP A 144 1.78 -14.91 -8.87
CA ASP A 144 0.34 -14.76 -8.67
C ASP A 144 -0.37 -14.63 -10.04
N ILE A 145 -0.28 -15.68 -10.83
CA ILE A 145 -0.86 -15.72 -12.18
C ILE A 145 -2.07 -16.66 -12.16
N PRO A 146 -3.25 -16.18 -12.61
CA PRO A 146 -4.40 -17.04 -12.79
C PRO A 146 -4.06 -18.22 -13.69
N PHE A 147 -4.55 -19.41 -13.35
CA PHE A 147 -4.26 -20.65 -14.08
C PHE A 147 -4.56 -20.53 -15.59
N ARG A 148 -5.63 -19.83 -15.95
CA ARG A 148 -6.01 -19.58 -17.35
C ARG A 148 -4.97 -18.78 -18.16
N LEU A 149 -4.15 -17.94 -17.52
CA LEU A 149 -3.11 -17.14 -18.16
C LEU A 149 -1.75 -17.86 -18.24
N LEU A 150 -1.62 -19.01 -17.60
CA LEU A 150 -0.36 -19.76 -17.56
C LEU A 150 0.15 -20.19 -18.93
N PRO A 151 -0.67 -20.75 -19.85
CA PRO A 151 -0.22 -21.09 -21.20
C PRO A 151 0.30 -19.87 -21.98
N CYS A 152 -0.37 -18.72 -21.85
CA CYS A 152 0.04 -17.48 -22.48
C CYS A 152 1.39 -16.98 -21.93
N LEU A 153 1.60 -17.06 -20.60
CA LEU A 153 2.87 -16.71 -19.99
C LEU A 153 4.02 -17.59 -20.49
N VAL A 154 3.81 -18.91 -20.54
CA VAL A 154 4.82 -19.87 -21.02
C VAL A 154 5.18 -19.62 -22.48
N ALA A 155 4.19 -19.39 -23.35
CA ALA A 155 4.40 -19.08 -24.75
C ALA A 155 5.15 -17.74 -24.93
N GLY A 156 4.76 -16.71 -24.17
CA GLY A 156 5.43 -15.40 -24.17
C GLY A 156 6.86 -15.49 -23.68
N LEU A 157 7.12 -16.21 -22.61
CA LEU A 157 8.47 -16.43 -22.08
C LEU A 157 9.35 -17.16 -23.11
N ALA A 158 8.83 -18.20 -23.76
CA ALA A 158 9.55 -18.93 -24.80
C ALA A 158 9.93 -18.02 -25.97
N PHE A 159 9.00 -17.17 -26.43
CA PHE A 159 9.26 -16.20 -27.49
C PHE A 159 10.32 -15.17 -27.09
N TYR A 160 10.20 -14.55 -25.91
CA TYR A 160 11.17 -13.55 -25.44
C TYR A 160 12.55 -14.12 -25.17
N LEU A 161 12.66 -15.35 -24.70
CA LEU A 161 13.94 -16.04 -24.54
C LEU A 161 14.57 -16.34 -25.89
N ALA A 162 13.78 -16.82 -26.89
CA ALA A 162 14.29 -17.12 -28.22
C ALA A 162 14.91 -15.92 -28.92
N ILE A 163 14.41 -14.70 -28.70
CA ILE A 163 14.98 -13.47 -29.25
C ILE A 163 16.35 -13.15 -28.63
N LYS A 164 16.55 -13.51 -27.35
CA LYS A 164 17.77 -13.19 -26.60
C LYS A 164 18.87 -14.21 -26.71
N LEU A 165 18.54 -15.43 -27.14
CA LEU A 165 19.49 -16.52 -27.29
C LEU A 165 20.12 -16.48 -28.69
N GLU A 166 21.45 -16.57 -28.76
CA GLU A 166 22.16 -16.66 -30.00
C GLU A 166 21.92 -18.00 -30.67
N GLY A 167 21.87 -18.05 -32.02
CA GLY A 167 21.76 -19.28 -32.80
C GLY A 167 20.33 -19.81 -32.96
N VAL A 168 19.30 -19.12 -32.49
CA VAL A 168 17.91 -19.52 -32.74
C VAL A 168 17.51 -19.12 -34.16
N PRO A 169 17.03 -20.07 -35.01
CA PRO A 169 16.59 -19.79 -36.38
C PRO A 169 15.41 -18.80 -36.42
N ALA A 170 15.39 -17.92 -37.41
CA ALA A 170 14.37 -16.87 -37.54
C ALA A 170 12.95 -17.42 -37.72
N ASP A 171 12.81 -18.54 -38.45
CA ASP A 171 11.55 -19.24 -38.63
C ASP A 171 10.98 -19.78 -37.31
N ARG A 172 11.85 -20.27 -36.42
CA ARG A 172 11.45 -20.72 -35.07
C ARG A 172 10.97 -19.54 -34.22
N ILE A 173 11.66 -18.39 -34.27
CA ILE A 173 11.23 -17.18 -33.54
C ILE A 173 9.86 -16.73 -34.04
N GLN A 174 9.63 -16.75 -35.34
CA GLN A 174 8.34 -16.37 -35.93
C GLN A 174 7.21 -17.35 -35.52
N MET A 175 7.48 -18.64 -35.49
CA MET A 175 6.52 -19.65 -35.01
C MET A 175 6.17 -19.45 -33.54
N LEU A 176 7.15 -19.18 -32.68
CA LEU A 176 6.93 -18.92 -31.27
C LEU A 176 6.13 -17.60 -31.05
N LYS A 177 6.36 -16.57 -31.87
CA LYS A 177 5.57 -15.34 -31.85
C LYS A 177 4.11 -15.61 -32.20
N MET A 178 3.83 -16.34 -33.26
CA MET A 178 2.46 -16.71 -33.68
C MET A 178 1.75 -17.49 -32.57
N HIS A 179 2.42 -18.46 -31.97
CA HIS A 179 1.87 -19.23 -30.86
C HIS A 179 1.57 -18.35 -29.64
N TYR A 180 2.44 -17.42 -29.29
CA TYR A 180 2.20 -16.45 -28.21
C TYR A 180 0.98 -15.56 -28.51
N GLU A 181 0.85 -15.03 -29.73
CA GLU A 181 -0.29 -14.19 -30.14
C GLU A 181 -1.62 -14.95 -30.09
N GLU A 182 -1.62 -16.20 -30.48
CA GLU A 182 -2.78 -17.10 -30.38
C GLU A 182 -3.18 -17.31 -28.89
N GLN A 183 -2.23 -17.68 -28.03
CA GLN A 183 -2.48 -17.89 -26.62
C GLN A 183 -2.95 -16.60 -25.92
N TRP A 184 -2.39 -15.45 -26.32
CA TRP A 184 -2.83 -14.15 -25.81
C TRP A 184 -4.27 -13.83 -26.21
N THR A 185 -4.65 -14.12 -27.44
CA THR A 185 -6.01 -13.90 -27.95
C THR A 185 -7.02 -14.76 -27.18
N LEU A 186 -6.71 -16.04 -26.96
CA LEU A 186 -7.54 -16.95 -26.19
C LEU A 186 -7.69 -16.49 -24.74
N ALA A 187 -6.60 -16.17 -24.06
CA ALA A 187 -6.60 -15.71 -22.68
C ALA A 187 -7.37 -14.39 -22.51
N SER A 188 -7.23 -13.45 -23.44
CA SER A 188 -7.92 -12.16 -23.39
C SER A 188 -9.42 -12.27 -23.69
N SER A 189 -9.85 -13.23 -24.51
CA SER A 189 -11.28 -13.48 -24.76
C SER A 189 -11.95 -14.10 -23.53
N GLU A 190 -11.31 -15.07 -22.91
CA GLU A 190 -11.81 -15.73 -21.68
C GLU A 190 -11.93 -14.74 -20.51
N ASP A 191 -10.98 -13.80 -20.40
CA ASP A 191 -11.03 -12.78 -19.34
C ASP A 191 -12.18 -11.77 -19.52
N ARG A 192 -12.61 -11.52 -20.77
CA ARG A 192 -13.78 -10.67 -21.08
C ARG A 192 -15.12 -11.32 -20.78
N GLU A 193 -15.22 -12.64 -21.00
CA GLU A 193 -16.47 -13.39 -20.77
C GLU A 193 -16.81 -13.50 -19.27
N THR A 194 -15.82 -13.43 -18.41
CA THR A 194 -15.99 -13.49 -16.94
C THR A 194 -16.15 -12.12 -16.27
N ALA A 195 -16.04 -11.00 -17.00
CA ALA A 195 -16.32 -9.69 -16.46
C ALA A 195 -17.83 -9.44 -16.39
N PRO A 196 -18.42 -9.14 -15.20
CA PRO A 196 -19.84 -8.83 -15.03
C PRO A 196 -20.22 -7.51 -15.67
#